data_d38c809f7ea24502f62eb3b4dd16c490
#
_entry.id   d38c809f7ea24502f62eb3b4dd16c490
#
_cell.length_a   1.000
_cell.length_b   1.000
_cell.length_c   1.000
_cell.angle_alpha   90.00
_cell.angle_beta   90.00
_cell.angle_gamma   90.00
#
_symmetry.space_group_name_H-M   'P 1'
#
loop_
_entity.id
_entity.type
_entity.pdbx_description
1 polymer ?
#
loop_
_entity_poly.entity_id
_entity_poly.type
_entity_poly.pdbx_seq_one_letter_code
_entity_poly.pdbx_strand_id
1 'polypeptide(L)'
;LRYVPGVGIEAGGPVMWWGDVAHDQRPTDAYSLVYDTAPLDAPLEILGTFNPFAATSFADIRVSFRGIDLVPMTPYFVRYAGYAVEKGLLTMNVAYKLNERRLEAQNSFVVDQFTFGEKVESPTATKLPVKLAVSLLKDPDGVIRLDVPISGSVDDPKFRVGPIVWKIVGNVLLKAIRSPFALLGSLFGGGQELSFVDFAPGSSTLDAGATKRLDALATALGKRPALKLDVEGKADAAKDAEGLRRLLYERKVKARKAEALAKAGTPADSVDDVQVSPEEWPKYIEKAYRAEKFPKPRTALGFVKEIPPEEMEKLMLVNLPVGEDDLRQLALARASAVKEYLLGAGKVAPDRVFLVDPGPAGAPKPGEALTRAAFVLK
;
A
#
# COMPACT_ATOMS: atom_id res chain seq x y z
N LEU A 1 -36.24 22.53 31.08
CA LEU A 1 -35.22 22.20 32.08
C LEU A 1 -35.91 22.12 33.44
N ARG A 2 -36.06 20.93 33.97
CA ARG A 2 -36.60 20.73 35.29
C ARG A 2 -35.55 20.02 36.14
N TYR A 3 -35.05 20.69 37.16
CA TYR A 3 -34.20 20.10 38.18
C TYR A 3 -35.03 19.15 39.05
N VAL A 4 -34.60 17.91 39.20
CA VAL A 4 -35.17 16.95 40.16
C VAL A 4 -34.01 16.33 40.92
N PRO A 5 -33.80 16.68 42.20
CA PRO A 5 -32.77 16.05 43.00
C PRO A 5 -33.13 14.59 43.28
N GLY A 6 -32.27 13.66 42.93
CA GLY A 6 -32.27 12.28 43.41
C GLY A 6 -33.29 11.32 42.83
N VAL A 7 -33.92 11.59 41.70
CA VAL A 7 -34.84 10.65 41.04
C VAL A 7 -34.41 10.43 39.60
N GLY A 8 -34.03 9.18 39.25
CA GLY A 8 -33.87 8.76 37.89
C GLY A 8 -35.22 8.82 37.17
N ILE A 9 -35.24 9.45 35.99
CA ILE A 9 -36.44 9.45 35.14
C ILE A 9 -36.34 8.28 34.19
N GLU A 10 -37.35 7.41 34.26
CA GLU A 10 -37.50 6.27 33.35
C GLU A 10 -37.80 6.70 31.92
N ALA A 11 -37.19 5.96 31.03
CA ALA A 11 -37.57 5.64 29.63
C ALA A 11 -38.06 6.78 28.72
N GLY A 12 -37.26 7.11 27.72
CA GLY A 12 -37.73 7.59 26.46
C GLY A 12 -37.46 9.05 26.08
N GLY A 13 -36.56 9.74 26.77
CA GLY A 13 -36.15 11.09 26.40
C GLY A 13 -34.77 11.44 26.94
N PRO A 14 -34.10 12.46 26.39
CA PRO A 14 -32.80 12.89 26.88
C PRO A 14 -32.94 13.35 28.36
N VAL A 15 -32.15 12.72 29.21
CA VAL A 15 -32.08 13.07 30.63
C VAL A 15 -30.87 13.98 30.83
N MET A 16 -31.13 15.21 31.25
CA MET A 16 -30.08 16.15 31.63
C MET A 16 -30.03 16.22 33.18
N TRP A 17 -28.91 15.77 33.73
CA TRP A 17 -28.65 15.84 35.15
C TRP A 17 -27.72 17.01 35.47
N TRP A 18 -28.17 17.92 36.33
CA TRP A 18 -27.31 18.89 36.97
C TRP A 18 -27.08 18.38 38.40
N GLY A 19 -25.89 17.86 38.68
CA GLY A 19 -25.54 17.46 40.03
C GLY A 19 -24.84 18.59 40.75
N ASP A 20 -25.40 19.02 41.86
CA ASP A 20 -24.71 19.86 42.82
C ASP A 20 -23.64 19.01 43.51
N VAL A 21 -22.38 19.37 43.32
CA VAL A 21 -21.32 18.90 44.20
C VAL A 21 -21.26 19.86 45.40
N ALA A 22 -21.79 19.41 46.52
CA ALA A 22 -21.74 20.02 47.83
C ALA A 22 -21.88 21.56 47.89
N HIS A 23 -23.02 22.01 48.39
CA HIS A 23 -23.31 23.40 48.70
C HIS A 23 -22.28 24.00 49.67
N ASP A 24 -21.18 24.50 49.16
CA ASP A 24 -20.49 25.63 49.75
C ASP A 24 -20.56 26.75 48.71
N GLN A 25 -21.29 27.79 48.96
CA GLN A 25 -21.67 28.89 48.06
C GLN A 25 -20.48 29.74 47.60
N ARG A 26 -19.44 29.11 47.06
CA ARG A 26 -18.29 29.81 46.50
C ARG A 26 -18.39 29.83 44.97
N PRO A 27 -18.05 30.93 44.30
CA PRO A 27 -18.00 31.02 42.84
C PRO A 27 -17.00 30.07 42.19
N THR A 28 -16.32 29.25 42.97
CA THR A 28 -15.26 28.30 42.57
C THR A 28 -15.74 26.87 42.38
N ASP A 29 -17.05 26.60 42.63
CA ASP A 29 -17.55 25.22 42.61
C ASP A 29 -17.69 24.68 41.17
N ALA A 30 -17.33 23.41 40.98
CA ALA A 30 -17.48 22.74 39.72
C ALA A 30 -18.92 22.25 39.52
N TYR A 31 -19.44 22.44 38.31
CA TYR A 31 -20.72 21.87 37.89
C TYR A 31 -20.50 20.55 37.22
N SER A 32 -21.28 19.53 37.57
CA SER A 32 -21.25 18.24 36.86
C SER A 32 -22.30 18.23 35.76
N LEU A 33 -21.91 17.77 34.60
CA LEU A 33 -22.79 17.57 33.45
C LEU A 33 -22.89 16.08 33.16
N VAL A 34 -24.11 15.55 33.15
CA VAL A 34 -24.42 14.20 32.71
C VAL A 34 -25.56 14.30 31.70
N TYR A 35 -25.31 13.81 30.49
CA TYR A 35 -26.32 13.71 29.44
C TYR A 35 -26.24 12.34 28.85
N ASP A 36 -27.33 11.60 28.85
CA ASP A 36 -27.42 10.25 28.30
C ASP A 36 -28.70 10.10 27.48
N THR A 37 -28.58 9.56 26.31
CA THR A 37 -29.70 9.29 25.41
C THR A 37 -30.03 7.80 25.30
N ALA A 38 -29.43 6.95 26.12
CA ALA A 38 -29.80 5.53 26.12
C ALA A 38 -31.28 5.37 26.55
N PRO A 39 -32.06 4.52 25.89
CA PRO A 39 -31.68 3.43 25.00
C PRO A 39 -31.94 3.73 23.51
N LEU A 40 -31.36 4.76 22.94
CA LEU A 40 -31.44 5.01 21.49
C LEU A 40 -30.48 4.12 20.71
N ASP A 41 -30.77 3.89 19.43
CA ASP A 41 -29.91 3.10 18.52
C ASP A 41 -28.48 3.68 18.40
N ALA A 42 -28.31 5.00 18.63
CA ALA A 42 -27.04 5.69 18.68
C ALA A 42 -26.95 6.52 19.97
N PRO A 43 -26.57 5.92 21.09
CA PRO A 43 -26.50 6.60 22.38
C PRO A 43 -25.43 7.69 22.41
N LEU A 44 -25.80 8.87 22.84
CA LEU A 44 -24.94 10.00 23.14
C LEU A 44 -24.81 10.16 24.64
N GLU A 45 -23.60 10.08 25.16
CA GLU A 45 -23.26 10.29 26.55
C GLU A 45 -22.33 11.48 26.67
N ILE A 46 -22.66 12.43 27.57
CA ILE A 46 -21.79 13.55 27.88
C ILE A 46 -21.59 13.58 29.39
N LEU A 47 -20.36 13.44 29.84
CA LEU A 47 -19.95 13.44 31.21
C LEU A 47 -18.89 14.52 31.42
N GLY A 48 -18.97 15.27 32.52
CA GLY A 48 -17.89 16.19 32.80
C GLY A 48 -18.15 17.11 33.95
N THR A 49 -17.13 17.86 34.25
CA THR A 49 -17.15 18.95 35.26
C THR A 49 -16.62 20.22 34.61
N PHE A 50 -17.21 21.34 34.94
CA PHE A 50 -16.77 22.65 34.46
C PHE A 50 -17.06 23.74 35.47
N ASN A 51 -16.27 24.81 35.44
CA ASN A 51 -16.55 26.00 36.22
C ASN A 51 -16.39 27.24 35.31
N PRO A 52 -17.49 27.80 34.83
CA PRO A 52 -17.44 28.98 33.97
C PRO A 52 -17.23 30.31 34.75
N PHE A 53 -17.40 30.29 36.10
CA PHE A 53 -17.36 31.47 36.94
C PHE A 53 -16.07 31.61 37.76
N ALA A 54 -15.19 30.61 37.72
CA ALA A 54 -13.88 30.72 38.34
C ALA A 54 -13.01 31.79 37.66
N ALA A 55 -12.12 32.42 38.42
CA ALA A 55 -11.14 33.34 37.88
C ALA A 55 -10.28 32.72 36.80
N THR A 56 -10.02 31.42 36.92
CA THR A 56 -9.45 30.55 35.87
C THR A 56 -10.50 29.51 35.50
N SER A 57 -11.09 29.63 34.30
CA SER A 57 -12.08 28.68 33.81
C SER A 57 -11.43 27.29 33.64
N PHE A 58 -12.08 26.25 34.15
CA PHE A 58 -11.70 24.89 33.87
C PHE A 58 -12.87 24.08 33.31
N ALA A 59 -12.57 23.06 32.51
CA ALA A 59 -13.52 22.06 32.09
C ALA A 59 -12.80 20.72 31.86
N ASP A 60 -13.41 19.63 32.31
CA ASP A 60 -13.05 18.25 31.94
C ASP A 60 -14.34 17.61 31.44
N ILE A 61 -14.47 17.49 30.10
CA ILE A 61 -15.70 17.02 29.44
C ILE A 61 -15.36 15.85 28.56
N ARG A 62 -16.12 14.76 28.69
CA ARG A 62 -16.05 13.59 27.84
C ARG A 62 -17.36 13.42 27.09
N VAL A 63 -17.26 13.23 25.81
CA VAL A 63 -18.41 12.97 24.93
C VAL A 63 -18.18 11.61 24.26
N SER A 64 -19.14 10.72 24.40
CA SER A 64 -19.16 9.42 23.70
C SER A 64 -20.43 9.33 22.87
N PHE A 65 -20.29 9.20 21.57
CA PHE A 65 -21.39 8.99 20.63
C PHE A 65 -21.12 7.70 19.88
N ARG A 66 -21.94 6.68 20.09
CA ARG A 66 -21.68 5.32 19.63
C ARG A 66 -22.66 4.90 18.55
N GLY A 67 -22.15 4.19 17.52
CA GLY A 67 -22.99 3.51 16.56
C GLY A 67 -23.80 4.44 15.66
N ILE A 68 -23.29 5.65 15.36
CA ILE A 68 -23.94 6.57 14.42
C ILE A 68 -23.96 5.91 13.03
N ASP A 69 -25.16 5.65 12.48
CA ASP A 69 -25.30 5.17 11.12
C ASP A 69 -24.87 6.24 10.12
N LEU A 70 -23.93 5.87 9.23
CA LEU A 70 -23.42 6.76 8.20
C LEU A 70 -24.24 6.76 6.91
N VAL A 71 -25.17 5.83 6.72
CA VAL A 71 -26.02 5.76 5.52
C VAL A 71 -26.85 7.06 5.33
N PRO A 72 -27.44 7.67 6.37
CA PRO A 72 -28.12 8.95 6.24
C PRO A 72 -27.22 10.12 5.83
N MET A 73 -25.89 9.97 6.01
CA MET A 73 -24.90 10.97 5.58
C MET A 73 -24.56 10.90 4.10
N THR A 74 -25.14 9.98 3.35
CA THR A 74 -24.96 9.81 1.89
C THR A 74 -24.96 11.12 1.09
N PRO A 75 -25.86 12.10 1.30
CA PRO A 75 -25.82 13.36 0.54
C PRO A 75 -24.49 14.12 0.67
N TYR A 76 -23.85 14.06 1.83
CA TYR A 76 -22.53 14.68 2.05
C TYR A 76 -21.43 13.90 1.35
N PHE A 77 -21.45 12.56 1.43
CA PHE A 77 -20.46 11.72 0.76
C PHE A 77 -20.59 11.83 -0.78
N VAL A 78 -21.79 11.87 -1.32
CA VAL A 78 -22.00 12.13 -2.75
C VAL A 78 -21.43 13.47 -3.15
N ARG A 79 -21.74 14.52 -2.39
CA ARG A 79 -21.28 15.88 -2.69
C ARG A 79 -19.77 16.00 -2.73
N TYR A 80 -19.04 15.38 -1.79
CA TYR A 80 -17.60 15.58 -1.61
C TYR A 80 -16.75 14.42 -2.13
N ALA A 81 -17.24 13.19 -2.07
CA ALA A 81 -16.51 12.00 -2.48
C ALA A 81 -17.02 11.36 -3.79
N GLY A 82 -18.25 11.69 -4.22
CA GLY A 82 -18.86 11.12 -5.43
C GLY A 82 -19.34 9.68 -5.27
N TYR A 83 -19.68 9.26 -4.05
CA TYR A 83 -20.18 7.91 -3.76
C TYR A 83 -21.29 7.97 -2.72
N ALA A 84 -22.29 7.11 -2.86
CA ALA A 84 -23.22 6.81 -1.79
C ALA A 84 -22.51 6.05 -0.65
N VAL A 85 -23.12 6.01 0.52
CA VAL A 85 -22.70 5.13 1.63
C VAL A 85 -23.64 3.93 1.65
N GLU A 86 -23.07 2.73 1.56
CA GLU A 86 -23.84 1.48 1.62
C GLU A 86 -24.00 1.03 3.08
N LYS A 87 -22.96 1.13 3.88
CA LYS A 87 -22.95 0.84 5.31
C LYS A 87 -21.79 1.51 6.01
N GLY A 88 -21.92 1.65 7.32
CA GLY A 88 -20.86 2.12 8.21
C GLY A 88 -21.41 2.67 9.50
N LEU A 89 -20.78 2.32 10.61
CA LEU A 89 -21.10 2.84 11.94
C LEU A 89 -19.95 3.68 12.45
N LEU A 90 -20.24 4.90 12.91
CA LEU A 90 -19.26 5.80 13.50
C LEU A 90 -19.42 5.81 15.01
N THR A 91 -18.35 5.55 15.72
CA THR A 91 -18.23 5.84 17.15
C THR A 91 -17.23 6.97 17.34
N MET A 92 -17.62 7.97 18.11
CA MET A 92 -16.80 9.15 18.40
C MET A 92 -16.62 9.27 19.91
N ASN A 93 -15.38 9.29 20.37
CA ASN A 93 -15.03 9.57 21.74
C ASN A 93 -14.16 10.82 21.80
N VAL A 94 -14.58 11.79 22.56
CA VAL A 94 -13.91 13.07 22.66
C VAL A 94 -13.69 13.39 24.14
N ALA A 95 -12.47 13.76 24.51
CA ALA A 95 -12.13 14.23 25.83
C ALA A 95 -11.52 15.62 25.73
N TYR A 96 -12.16 16.61 26.33
CA TYR A 96 -11.71 17.99 26.40
C TYR A 96 -11.30 18.34 27.81
N LYS A 97 -10.07 18.82 27.97
CA LYS A 97 -9.58 19.41 29.22
C LYS A 97 -9.19 20.85 28.96
N LEU A 98 -9.86 21.77 29.66
CA LEU A 98 -9.52 23.16 29.66
C LEU A 98 -8.95 23.50 31.04
N ASN A 99 -7.75 24.00 31.10
CA ASN A 99 -7.11 24.49 32.29
C ASN A 99 -6.33 25.77 31.96
N GLU A 100 -6.50 26.81 32.76
CA GLU A 100 -5.80 28.09 32.59
C GLU A 100 -5.83 28.59 31.12
N ARG A 101 -7.03 28.53 30.46
CA ARG A 101 -7.29 28.95 29.08
C ARG A 101 -6.56 28.11 28.03
N ARG A 102 -5.91 27.00 28.42
CA ARG A 102 -5.29 26.03 27.53
C ARG A 102 -6.22 24.84 27.38
N LEU A 103 -6.58 24.57 26.15
CA LEU A 103 -7.37 23.39 25.75
C LEU A 103 -6.46 22.27 25.34
N GLU A 104 -6.68 21.10 25.93
CA GLU A 104 -6.17 19.82 25.46
C GLU A 104 -7.36 18.94 25.08
N ALA A 105 -7.40 18.44 23.88
CA ALA A 105 -8.48 17.61 23.38
C ALA A 105 -7.93 16.33 22.74
N GLN A 106 -8.53 15.21 23.10
CA GLN A 106 -8.31 13.93 22.44
C GLN A 106 -9.59 13.53 21.73
N ASN A 107 -9.51 13.37 20.41
CA ASN A 107 -10.64 12.96 19.60
C ASN A 107 -10.29 11.60 18.98
N SER A 108 -11.09 10.58 19.30
CA SER A 108 -10.97 9.24 18.72
C SER A 108 -12.21 8.95 17.89
N PHE A 109 -12.00 8.62 16.64
CA PHE A 109 -13.03 8.23 15.69
C PHE A 109 -12.81 6.78 15.30
N VAL A 110 -13.83 5.95 15.46
CA VAL A 110 -13.84 4.55 15.06
C VAL A 110 -14.95 4.37 14.04
N VAL A 111 -14.60 4.02 12.82
CA VAL A 111 -15.57 3.75 11.74
C VAL A 111 -15.55 2.26 11.44
N ASP A 112 -16.65 1.59 11.77
CA ASP A 112 -16.79 0.15 11.60
C ASP A 112 -17.51 -0.18 10.30
N GLN A 113 -17.00 -1.17 9.57
CA GLN A 113 -17.58 -1.74 8.34
C GLN A 113 -17.95 -0.71 7.26
N PHE A 114 -17.28 0.44 7.21
CA PHE A 114 -17.59 1.48 6.23
C PHE A 114 -17.43 0.97 4.80
N THR A 115 -18.47 1.12 3.99
CA THR A 115 -18.47 0.70 2.60
C THR A 115 -19.11 1.77 1.73
N PHE A 116 -18.37 2.18 0.69
CA PHE A 116 -18.94 3.00 -0.37
C PHE A 116 -19.84 2.15 -1.26
N GLY A 117 -21.04 2.64 -1.49
CA GLY A 117 -21.96 2.13 -2.48
C GLY A 117 -21.62 2.57 -3.91
N GLU A 118 -22.66 2.82 -4.71
CA GLU A 118 -22.55 3.23 -6.09
C GLU A 118 -21.86 4.59 -6.24
N LYS A 119 -21.15 4.74 -7.37
CA LYS A 119 -20.61 6.03 -7.78
C LYS A 119 -21.74 6.93 -8.27
N VAL A 120 -21.78 8.13 -7.74
CA VAL A 120 -22.78 9.14 -8.11
C VAL A 120 -22.04 10.36 -8.67
N GLU A 121 -22.45 10.82 -9.84
CA GLU A 121 -21.86 12.03 -10.42
C GLU A 121 -22.19 13.26 -9.57
N SER A 122 -21.15 14.00 -9.21
CA SER A 122 -21.28 15.26 -8.46
C SER A 122 -20.22 16.26 -8.94
N PRO A 123 -20.62 17.46 -9.34
CA PRO A 123 -19.69 18.48 -9.84
C PRO A 123 -18.65 18.92 -8.81
N THR A 124 -18.98 18.76 -7.51
CA THR A 124 -18.12 19.19 -6.38
C THR A 124 -17.30 18.04 -5.81
N ALA A 125 -17.54 16.80 -6.27
CA ALA A 125 -16.81 15.64 -5.76
C ALA A 125 -15.34 15.68 -6.16
N THR A 126 -14.49 15.23 -5.24
CA THR A 126 -13.07 15.05 -5.53
C THR A 126 -12.84 14.00 -6.61
N LYS A 127 -11.82 14.26 -7.46
CA LYS A 127 -11.34 13.26 -8.44
C LYS A 127 -10.32 12.27 -7.84
N LEU A 128 -10.04 12.40 -6.56
CA LEU A 128 -9.08 11.56 -5.86
C LEU A 128 -9.64 10.14 -5.63
N PRO A 129 -8.80 9.09 -5.60
CA PRO A 129 -9.23 7.70 -5.38
C PRO A 129 -9.58 7.45 -3.90
N VAL A 130 -10.71 7.98 -3.46
CA VAL A 130 -11.16 7.89 -2.05
C VAL A 130 -11.39 6.45 -1.58
N LYS A 131 -11.78 5.54 -2.48
CA LYS A 131 -11.91 4.11 -2.16
C LYS A 131 -10.57 3.51 -1.73
N LEU A 132 -9.48 3.84 -2.43
CA LEU A 132 -8.13 3.43 -2.07
C LEU A 132 -7.74 3.97 -0.70
N ALA A 133 -8.04 5.25 -0.41
CA ALA A 133 -7.73 5.83 0.90
C ALA A 133 -8.45 5.09 2.03
N VAL A 134 -9.73 4.77 1.86
CA VAL A 134 -10.51 3.99 2.83
C VAL A 134 -9.92 2.58 2.99
N SER A 135 -9.56 1.91 1.89
CA SER A 135 -8.96 0.57 1.94
C SER A 135 -7.60 0.56 2.66
N LEU A 136 -6.81 1.63 2.50
CA LEU A 136 -5.54 1.81 3.23
C LEU A 136 -5.72 2.02 4.74
N LEU A 137 -6.82 2.65 5.13
CA LEU A 137 -7.09 2.96 6.54
C LEU A 137 -7.76 1.80 7.28
N LYS A 138 -8.50 0.93 6.59
CA LYS A 138 -9.14 -0.24 7.19
C LYS A 138 -8.11 -1.24 7.71
N ASP A 139 -8.32 -1.67 8.95
CA ASP A 139 -7.60 -2.81 9.54
C ASP A 139 -8.18 -4.17 9.07
N PRO A 140 -7.63 -5.32 9.53
CA PRO A 140 -8.13 -6.64 9.17
C PRO A 140 -9.60 -6.90 9.54
N ASP A 141 -10.09 -6.22 10.56
CA ASP A 141 -11.48 -6.33 11.02
C ASP A 141 -12.42 -5.41 10.23
N GLY A 142 -11.90 -4.63 9.27
CA GLY A 142 -12.67 -3.67 8.47
C GLY A 142 -12.92 -2.34 9.19
N VAL A 143 -12.21 -2.09 10.29
CA VAL A 143 -12.36 -0.91 11.14
C VAL A 143 -11.31 0.15 10.80
N ILE A 144 -11.73 1.40 10.74
CA ILE A 144 -10.85 2.57 10.62
C ILE A 144 -10.77 3.25 11.97
N ARG A 145 -9.57 3.45 12.49
CA ARG A 145 -9.31 4.18 13.75
C ARG A 145 -8.48 5.41 13.48
N LEU A 146 -8.99 6.56 13.93
CA LEU A 146 -8.33 7.86 13.79
C LEU A 146 -8.30 8.56 15.13
N ASP A 147 -7.09 8.79 15.65
CA ASP A 147 -6.87 9.57 16.86
C ASP A 147 -6.34 10.95 16.48
N VAL A 148 -7.03 11.99 16.93
CA VAL A 148 -6.75 13.38 16.57
C VAL A 148 -6.53 14.20 17.84
N PRO A 149 -5.30 14.20 18.38
CA PRO A 149 -4.98 15.07 19.50
C PRO A 149 -4.94 16.53 19.06
N ILE A 150 -5.51 17.42 19.87
CA ILE A 150 -5.53 18.87 19.63
C ILE A 150 -5.11 19.58 20.92
N SER A 151 -4.27 20.57 20.79
CA SER A 151 -3.93 21.48 21.91
C SER A 151 -3.84 22.91 21.40
N GLY A 152 -4.24 23.87 22.25
CA GLY A 152 -4.17 25.27 21.91
C GLY A 152 -4.71 26.17 23.01
N SER A 153 -4.59 27.49 22.84
CA SER A 153 -5.17 28.49 23.75
C SER A 153 -6.52 28.94 23.22
N VAL A 154 -7.52 28.98 24.13
CA VAL A 154 -8.85 29.51 23.81
C VAL A 154 -8.82 31.04 23.62
N ASP A 155 -7.72 31.71 23.97
CA ASP A 155 -7.51 33.13 23.73
C ASP A 155 -7.12 33.45 22.29
N ASP A 156 -6.63 32.43 21.53
CA ASP A 156 -6.30 32.63 20.12
C ASP A 156 -7.60 32.63 19.29
N PRO A 157 -7.98 33.76 18.68
CA PRO A 157 -9.20 33.84 17.87
C PRO A 157 -9.18 32.90 16.66
N LYS A 158 -8.01 32.41 16.26
CA LYS A 158 -7.82 31.46 15.15
C LYS A 158 -7.93 30.01 15.59
N PHE A 159 -7.88 29.76 16.91
CA PHE A 159 -7.98 28.41 17.45
C PHE A 159 -9.44 27.92 17.38
N ARG A 160 -9.71 27.04 16.42
CA ARG A 160 -11.02 26.41 16.23
C ARG A 160 -10.84 24.91 16.07
N VAL A 161 -11.38 24.12 17.01
CA VAL A 161 -11.23 22.67 17.06
C VAL A 161 -11.74 21.99 15.77
N GLY A 162 -12.95 22.32 15.34
CA GLY A 162 -13.57 21.69 14.16
C GLY A 162 -12.70 21.77 12.88
N PRO A 163 -12.28 22.96 12.43
CA PRO A 163 -11.39 23.10 11.28
C PRO A 163 -10.06 22.36 11.44
N ILE A 164 -9.50 22.29 12.66
CA ILE A 164 -8.25 21.57 12.94
C ILE A 164 -8.46 20.06 12.75
N VAL A 165 -9.54 19.49 13.31
CA VAL A 165 -9.91 18.07 13.11
C VAL A 165 -10.02 17.76 11.62
N TRP A 166 -10.80 18.54 10.88
CA TRP A 166 -10.98 18.35 9.44
C TRP A 166 -9.68 18.46 8.65
N LYS A 167 -8.79 19.38 9.04
CA LYS A 167 -7.47 19.50 8.39
C LYS A 167 -6.60 18.28 8.65
N ILE A 168 -6.60 17.73 9.87
CA ILE A 168 -5.82 16.54 10.20
C ILE A 168 -6.37 15.32 9.46
N VAL A 169 -7.67 15.06 9.51
CA VAL A 169 -8.33 13.97 8.80
C VAL A 169 -8.09 14.08 7.29
N GLY A 170 -8.27 15.28 6.73
CA GLY A 170 -8.00 15.55 5.33
C GLY A 170 -6.54 15.27 4.93
N ASN A 171 -5.58 15.64 5.76
CA ASN A 171 -4.16 15.37 5.51
C ASN A 171 -3.85 13.87 5.54
N VAL A 172 -4.45 13.09 6.45
CA VAL A 172 -4.30 11.62 6.50
C VAL A 172 -4.83 11.01 5.20
N LEU A 173 -6.02 11.40 4.76
CA LEU A 173 -6.61 10.94 3.50
C LEU A 173 -5.75 11.33 2.29
N LEU A 174 -5.27 12.57 2.22
CA LEU A 174 -4.40 13.04 1.14
C LEU A 174 -3.06 12.29 1.11
N LYS A 175 -2.48 11.98 2.27
CA LYS A 175 -1.25 11.18 2.37
C LYS A 175 -1.48 9.75 1.87
N ALA A 176 -2.59 9.12 2.26
CA ALA A 176 -2.98 7.79 1.77
C ALA A 176 -3.13 7.76 0.24
N ILE A 177 -3.67 8.82 -0.36
CA ILE A 177 -3.88 8.92 -1.80
C ILE A 177 -2.59 9.24 -2.57
N ARG A 178 -1.80 10.21 -2.10
CA ARG A 178 -0.61 10.69 -2.83
C ARG A 178 0.60 9.77 -2.70
N SER A 179 0.72 9.10 -1.58
CA SER A 179 1.88 8.26 -1.27
C SER A 179 1.48 7.00 -0.52
N PRO A 180 0.67 6.11 -1.16
CA PRO A 180 0.12 4.95 -0.48
C PRO A 180 1.21 4.00 0.03
N PHE A 181 2.26 3.78 -0.74
CA PHE A 181 3.39 2.94 -0.34
C PHE A 181 4.22 3.57 0.77
N ALA A 182 4.41 4.90 0.76
CA ALA A 182 5.08 5.59 1.85
C ALA A 182 4.30 5.49 3.16
N LEU A 183 2.96 5.53 3.10
CA LEU A 183 2.11 5.27 4.26
C LEU A 183 2.28 3.83 4.78
N LEU A 184 2.19 2.83 3.90
CA LEU A 184 2.42 1.43 4.26
C LEU A 184 3.84 1.20 4.80
N GLY A 185 4.85 1.76 4.15
CA GLY A 185 6.24 1.68 4.58
C GLY A 185 6.45 2.28 5.98
N SER A 186 5.80 3.41 6.29
CA SER A 186 5.89 4.04 7.61
C SER A 186 5.20 3.23 8.71
N LEU A 187 4.11 2.51 8.38
CA LEU A 187 3.33 1.73 9.33
C LEU A 187 3.92 0.31 9.56
N PHE A 188 4.50 -0.30 8.52
CA PHE A 188 4.82 -1.73 8.54
C PHE A 188 6.23 -2.07 8.04
N GLY A 189 6.88 -1.19 7.31
CA GLY A 189 8.15 -1.46 6.62
C GLY A 189 9.36 -0.69 7.14
N GLY A 190 9.25 -0.02 8.29
CA GLY A 190 10.38 0.75 8.85
C GLY A 190 10.85 1.91 7.94
N GLY A 191 9.96 2.46 7.11
CA GLY A 191 10.27 3.57 6.21
C GLY A 191 10.86 3.16 4.85
N GLN A 192 10.89 1.86 4.52
CA GLN A 192 11.37 1.38 3.22
C GLN A 192 10.41 1.76 2.09
N GLU A 193 10.98 2.01 0.90
CA GLU A 193 10.21 2.20 -0.33
C GLU A 193 9.65 0.85 -0.80
N LEU A 194 8.32 0.75 -0.80
CA LEU A 194 7.59 -0.49 -1.12
C LEU A 194 6.89 -0.44 -2.49
N SER A 195 7.11 0.58 -3.29
CA SER A 195 6.42 0.76 -4.58
C SER A 195 7.03 -0.03 -5.74
N PHE A 196 8.21 -0.64 -5.53
CA PHE A 196 8.92 -1.43 -6.54
C PHE A 196 9.96 -2.36 -5.93
N VAL A 197 10.42 -3.30 -6.75
CA VAL A 197 11.67 -4.06 -6.54
C VAL A 197 12.52 -4.01 -7.79
N ASP A 198 13.84 -3.86 -7.59
CA ASP A 198 14.82 -3.83 -8.67
C ASP A 198 15.34 -5.23 -8.98
N PHE A 199 15.79 -5.43 -10.22
CA PHE A 199 16.42 -6.65 -10.72
C PHE A 199 17.79 -6.37 -11.31
N ALA A 200 18.64 -7.37 -11.33
CA ALA A 200 19.87 -7.30 -12.09
C ALA A 200 19.55 -7.23 -13.60
N PRO A 201 20.38 -6.56 -14.41
CA PRO A 201 20.20 -6.48 -15.85
C PRO A 201 20.01 -7.85 -16.50
N GLY A 202 18.97 -8.00 -17.31
CA GLY A 202 18.61 -9.24 -18.00
C GLY A 202 18.05 -10.35 -17.09
N SER A 203 17.95 -10.15 -15.78
CA SER A 203 17.50 -11.16 -14.82
C SER A 203 16.08 -10.90 -14.33
N SER A 204 15.37 -11.98 -14.01
CA SER A 204 14.10 -12.00 -13.26
C SER A 204 14.24 -12.64 -11.86
N THR A 205 15.47 -12.91 -11.43
CA THR A 205 15.75 -13.50 -10.11
C THR A 205 15.68 -12.46 -9.03
N LEU A 206 14.93 -12.74 -7.96
CA LEU A 206 14.84 -11.89 -6.78
C LEU A 206 16.08 -12.04 -5.92
N ASP A 207 16.75 -10.93 -5.63
CA ASP A 207 17.86 -10.90 -4.67
C ASP A 207 17.36 -10.76 -3.21
N ALA A 208 18.29 -10.81 -2.26
CA ALA A 208 17.98 -10.69 -0.85
C ALA A 208 17.36 -9.32 -0.46
N GLY A 209 17.69 -8.26 -1.20
CA GLY A 209 17.11 -6.93 -1.02
C GLY A 209 15.66 -6.88 -1.50
N ALA A 210 15.39 -7.46 -2.67
CA ALA A 210 14.05 -7.57 -3.24
C ALA A 210 13.14 -8.44 -2.34
N THR A 211 13.61 -9.61 -1.90
CA THR A 211 12.84 -10.50 -1.01
C THR A 211 12.48 -9.82 0.29
N LYS A 212 13.41 -9.09 0.92
CA LYS A 212 13.14 -8.32 2.14
C LYS A 212 12.07 -7.24 1.95
N ARG A 213 12.07 -6.53 0.80
CA ARG A 213 11.02 -5.54 0.48
C ARG A 213 9.68 -6.23 0.25
N LEU A 214 9.66 -7.37 -0.43
CA LEU A 214 8.45 -8.15 -0.67
C LEU A 214 7.86 -8.73 0.62
N ASP A 215 8.68 -9.14 1.59
CA ASP A 215 8.22 -9.57 2.92
C ASP A 215 7.54 -8.44 3.68
N ALA A 216 8.13 -7.23 3.64
CA ALA A 216 7.52 -6.05 4.24
C ALA A 216 6.21 -5.68 3.53
N LEU A 217 6.15 -5.75 2.20
CA LEU A 217 4.95 -5.52 1.41
C LEU A 217 3.87 -6.57 1.72
N ALA A 218 4.22 -7.85 1.79
CA ALA A 218 3.31 -8.94 2.14
C ALA A 218 2.72 -8.75 3.55
N THR A 219 3.57 -8.36 4.52
CA THR A 219 3.12 -8.02 5.87
C THR A 219 2.13 -6.86 5.87
N ALA A 220 2.42 -5.81 5.10
CA ALA A 220 1.54 -4.65 4.96
C ALA A 220 0.19 -5.02 4.31
N LEU A 221 0.22 -5.82 3.25
CA LEU A 221 -0.98 -6.33 2.58
C LEU A 221 -1.79 -7.26 3.49
N GLY A 222 -1.14 -8.10 4.30
CA GLY A 222 -1.79 -8.95 5.30
C GLY A 222 -2.58 -8.14 6.33
N LYS A 223 -2.05 -6.99 6.75
CA LYS A 223 -2.73 -6.06 7.67
C LYS A 223 -3.75 -5.13 7.01
N ARG A 224 -3.89 -5.18 5.69
CA ARG A 224 -4.84 -4.37 4.89
C ARG A 224 -5.53 -5.25 3.86
N PRO A 225 -6.48 -6.11 4.28
CA PRO A 225 -7.09 -7.14 3.41
C PRO A 225 -7.90 -6.54 2.24
N ALA A 226 -8.37 -5.31 2.37
CA ALA A 226 -9.11 -4.62 1.33
C ALA A 226 -8.24 -4.14 0.14
N LEU A 227 -6.91 -4.13 0.28
CA LEU A 227 -6.01 -3.70 -0.78
C LEU A 227 -5.76 -4.80 -1.79
N LYS A 228 -5.72 -4.41 -3.06
CA LYS A 228 -5.27 -5.21 -4.19
C LYS A 228 -3.98 -4.62 -4.75
N LEU A 229 -3.14 -5.47 -5.31
CA LEU A 229 -1.83 -5.10 -5.85
C LEU A 229 -1.76 -5.45 -7.33
N ASP A 230 -1.53 -4.46 -8.16
CA ASP A 230 -1.10 -4.65 -9.53
C ASP A 230 0.43 -4.68 -9.58
N VAL A 231 0.98 -5.65 -10.29
CA VAL A 231 2.42 -5.82 -10.50
C VAL A 231 2.71 -5.66 -11.99
N GLU A 232 3.46 -4.62 -12.34
CA GLU A 232 3.92 -4.32 -13.69
C GLU A 232 5.43 -4.55 -13.77
N GLY A 233 5.84 -5.57 -14.52
CA GLY A 233 7.26 -5.76 -14.82
C GLY A 233 7.71 -4.75 -15.89
N LYS A 234 8.95 -4.27 -15.76
CA LYS A 234 9.58 -3.35 -16.71
C LYS A 234 10.92 -3.90 -17.15
N ALA A 235 11.30 -3.61 -18.39
CA ALA A 235 12.60 -3.93 -18.95
C ALA A 235 13.21 -2.73 -19.65
N ASP A 236 14.50 -2.52 -19.45
CA ASP A 236 15.30 -1.44 -20.04
C ASP A 236 15.99 -1.94 -21.31
N ALA A 237 15.64 -1.40 -22.46
CA ALA A 237 16.19 -1.83 -23.75
C ALA A 237 17.73 -1.71 -23.83
N ALA A 238 18.33 -0.74 -23.13
CA ALA A 238 19.77 -0.56 -23.12
C ALA A 238 20.48 -1.49 -22.11
N LYS A 239 19.99 -1.50 -20.86
CA LYS A 239 20.64 -2.23 -19.77
C LYS A 239 20.33 -3.73 -19.81
N ASP A 240 19.06 -4.07 -20.06
CA ASP A 240 18.63 -5.47 -20.06
C ASP A 240 19.05 -6.23 -21.32
N ALA A 241 19.24 -5.55 -22.46
CA ALA A 241 19.66 -6.22 -23.70
C ALA A 241 21.02 -6.92 -23.55
N GLU A 242 21.96 -6.35 -22.84
CA GLU A 242 23.29 -6.98 -22.60
C GLU A 242 23.14 -8.21 -21.70
N GLY A 243 22.43 -8.07 -20.58
CA GLY A 243 22.16 -9.20 -19.68
C GLY A 243 21.37 -10.32 -20.36
N LEU A 244 20.36 -9.99 -21.16
CA LEU A 244 19.60 -10.97 -21.95
C LEU A 244 20.46 -11.70 -23.00
N ARG A 245 21.34 -10.99 -23.73
CA ARG A 245 22.28 -11.63 -24.65
C ARG A 245 23.13 -12.67 -23.95
N ARG A 246 23.59 -12.34 -22.73
CA ARG A 246 24.39 -13.29 -21.94
C ARG A 246 23.60 -14.51 -21.52
N LEU A 247 22.37 -14.32 -21.03
CA LEU A 247 21.47 -15.42 -20.66
C LEU A 247 21.12 -16.30 -21.90
N LEU A 248 20.80 -15.69 -23.03
CA LEU A 248 20.51 -16.41 -24.27
C LEU A 248 21.74 -17.19 -24.77
N TYR A 249 22.92 -16.59 -24.65
CA TYR A 249 24.17 -17.26 -24.96
C TYR A 249 24.41 -18.49 -24.08
N GLU A 250 24.30 -18.32 -22.75
CA GLU A 250 24.45 -19.42 -21.78
C GLU A 250 23.43 -20.54 -22.04
N ARG A 251 22.19 -20.18 -22.33
CA ARG A 251 21.12 -21.14 -22.65
C ARG A 251 21.42 -21.92 -23.93
N LYS A 252 21.98 -21.26 -24.95
CA LYS A 252 22.42 -21.96 -26.19
C LYS A 252 23.55 -22.94 -25.92
N VAL A 253 24.53 -22.61 -25.09
CA VAL A 253 25.59 -23.50 -24.65
C VAL A 253 25.04 -24.70 -23.90
N LYS A 254 24.16 -24.44 -22.88
CA LYS A 254 23.50 -25.50 -22.14
C LYS A 254 22.63 -26.42 -23.01
N ALA A 255 21.93 -25.86 -24.02
CA ALA A 255 21.14 -26.63 -24.96
C ALA A 255 21.98 -27.67 -25.72
N ARG A 256 23.24 -27.33 -26.06
CA ARG A 256 24.15 -28.31 -26.72
C ARG A 256 24.54 -29.44 -25.80
N LYS A 257 24.66 -29.18 -24.50
CA LYS A 257 24.87 -30.26 -23.51
C LYS A 257 23.60 -31.09 -23.33
N ALA A 258 22.43 -30.46 -23.23
CA ALA A 258 21.14 -31.14 -23.13
C ALA A 258 20.93 -32.12 -24.31
N GLU A 259 21.22 -31.67 -25.54
CA GLU A 259 21.18 -32.53 -26.72
C GLU A 259 22.16 -33.73 -26.64
N ALA A 260 23.34 -33.51 -26.07
CA ALA A 260 24.31 -34.58 -25.88
C ALA A 260 23.86 -35.59 -24.81
N LEU A 261 23.27 -35.11 -23.71
CA LEU A 261 22.70 -35.94 -22.64
C LEU A 261 21.51 -36.78 -23.17
N ALA A 262 20.62 -36.16 -23.96
CA ALA A 262 19.49 -36.85 -24.55
C ALA A 262 19.95 -37.98 -25.49
N LYS A 263 20.99 -37.74 -26.28
CA LYS A 263 21.62 -38.78 -27.14
C LYS A 263 22.29 -39.90 -26.34
N ALA A 264 22.74 -39.60 -25.11
CA ALA A 264 23.34 -40.58 -24.19
C ALA A 264 22.30 -41.35 -23.38
N GLY A 265 21.00 -41.08 -23.56
CA GLY A 265 19.92 -41.76 -22.83
C GLY A 265 19.58 -41.15 -21.46
N THR A 266 20.12 -40.00 -21.11
CA THR A 266 19.88 -39.26 -19.87
C THR A 266 19.40 -37.85 -20.17
N PRO A 267 18.16 -37.68 -20.68
CA PRO A 267 17.63 -36.36 -20.99
C PRO A 267 17.45 -35.56 -19.71
N ALA A 268 17.71 -34.25 -19.75
CA ALA A 268 17.37 -33.31 -18.68
C ALA A 268 15.92 -32.83 -18.85
N ASP A 269 15.23 -32.57 -17.76
CA ASP A 269 13.84 -32.11 -17.78
C ASP A 269 13.72 -30.69 -18.39
N SER A 270 14.70 -29.83 -18.12
CA SER A 270 14.81 -28.50 -18.75
C SER A 270 16.25 -28.17 -19.15
N VAL A 271 16.40 -27.36 -20.19
CA VAL A 271 17.72 -26.82 -20.60
C VAL A 271 18.33 -25.97 -19.48
N ASP A 272 17.50 -25.29 -18.71
CA ASP A 272 17.96 -24.38 -17.64
C ASP A 272 18.55 -25.15 -16.45
N ASP A 273 18.13 -26.40 -16.22
CA ASP A 273 18.66 -27.30 -15.17
C ASP A 273 20.02 -27.93 -15.55
N VAL A 274 20.41 -27.85 -16.81
CA VAL A 274 21.67 -28.42 -17.24
C VAL A 274 22.85 -27.65 -16.66
N GLN A 275 23.67 -28.35 -15.88
CA GLN A 275 24.94 -27.80 -15.38
C GLN A 275 26.07 -28.13 -16.40
N VAL A 276 26.83 -27.12 -16.83
CA VAL A 276 28.02 -27.27 -17.66
C VAL A 276 29.23 -26.96 -16.80
N SER A 277 30.13 -27.92 -16.62
CA SER A 277 31.35 -27.68 -15.85
C SER A 277 32.30 -26.72 -16.57
N PRO A 278 33.16 -25.98 -15.85
CA PRO A 278 34.15 -25.09 -16.48
C PRO A 278 35.03 -25.79 -17.52
N GLU A 279 35.34 -27.06 -17.31
CA GLU A 279 36.16 -27.88 -18.21
C GLU A 279 35.42 -28.28 -19.50
N GLU A 280 34.10 -28.46 -19.43
CA GLU A 280 33.26 -28.79 -20.57
C GLU A 280 32.82 -27.57 -21.37
N TRP A 281 32.87 -26.37 -20.74
CA TRP A 281 32.36 -25.13 -21.30
C TRP A 281 32.93 -24.82 -22.70
N PRO A 282 34.24 -24.92 -22.95
CA PRO A 282 34.80 -24.66 -24.28
C PRO A 282 34.25 -25.56 -25.37
N LYS A 283 34.05 -26.86 -25.04
CA LYS A 283 33.48 -27.85 -25.98
C LYS A 283 32.07 -27.51 -26.42
N TYR A 284 31.24 -27.02 -25.48
CA TYR A 284 29.84 -26.69 -25.79
C TYR A 284 29.70 -25.30 -26.38
N ILE A 285 30.60 -24.35 -26.09
CA ILE A 285 30.72 -23.09 -26.84
C ILE A 285 30.95 -23.37 -28.31
N GLU A 286 31.94 -24.20 -28.64
CA GLU A 286 32.26 -24.52 -30.02
C GLU A 286 31.06 -25.12 -30.76
N LYS A 287 30.33 -26.04 -30.12
CA LYS A 287 29.13 -26.65 -30.71
C LYS A 287 28.02 -25.60 -30.90
N ALA A 288 27.81 -24.71 -29.94
CA ALA A 288 26.84 -23.63 -30.02
C ALA A 288 27.22 -22.64 -31.16
N TYR A 289 28.49 -22.22 -31.19
CA TYR A 289 29.02 -21.32 -32.22
C TYR A 289 28.85 -21.89 -33.63
N ARG A 290 29.18 -23.17 -33.83
CA ARG A 290 29.02 -23.82 -35.14
C ARG A 290 27.56 -23.88 -35.59
N ALA A 291 26.62 -24.03 -34.67
CA ALA A 291 25.19 -24.13 -34.98
C ALA A 291 24.54 -22.78 -35.30
N GLU A 292 25.11 -21.66 -34.83
CA GLU A 292 24.52 -20.34 -35.06
C GLU A 292 24.65 -19.91 -36.56
N LYS A 293 23.64 -19.14 -37.02
CA LYS A 293 23.48 -18.73 -38.44
C LYS A 293 23.94 -17.28 -38.67
N PHE A 294 25.10 -16.88 -38.16
CA PHE A 294 25.69 -15.58 -38.48
C PHE A 294 26.98 -15.72 -39.29
N PRO A 295 27.48 -14.67 -40.00
CA PRO A 295 28.72 -14.71 -40.74
C PRO A 295 29.90 -15.03 -39.82
N LYS A 296 30.58 -16.14 -40.11
CA LYS A 296 31.74 -16.59 -39.35
C LYS A 296 33.03 -16.29 -40.11
N PRO A 297 34.13 -15.96 -39.40
CA PRO A 297 35.44 -15.85 -40.02
C PRO A 297 35.78 -17.11 -40.84
N ARG A 298 36.29 -16.93 -42.05
CA ARG A 298 36.65 -18.02 -42.95
C ARG A 298 38.14 -17.99 -43.31
N THR A 299 38.68 -19.14 -43.57
CA THR A 299 40.03 -19.29 -44.13
C THR A 299 40.02 -18.89 -45.61
N ALA A 300 41.22 -18.70 -46.22
CA ALA A 300 41.36 -18.44 -47.65
C ALA A 300 40.73 -19.51 -48.56
N LEU A 301 40.52 -20.71 -48.00
CA LEU A 301 39.88 -21.87 -48.72
C LEU A 301 38.35 -21.92 -48.43
N GLY A 302 37.78 -20.94 -47.75
CA GLY A 302 36.34 -20.86 -47.50
C GLY A 302 35.80 -21.63 -46.28
N PHE A 303 36.62 -22.37 -45.54
CA PHE A 303 36.23 -23.08 -44.33
C PHE A 303 36.11 -22.14 -43.15
N VAL A 304 35.24 -22.46 -42.19
CA VAL A 304 35.14 -21.69 -40.92
C VAL A 304 36.48 -21.76 -40.20
N LYS A 305 37.05 -20.59 -39.88
CA LYS A 305 38.31 -20.50 -39.17
C LYS A 305 38.14 -20.99 -37.74
N GLU A 306 39.05 -21.82 -37.26
CA GLU A 306 39.14 -22.16 -35.85
C GLU A 306 39.68 -20.95 -35.07
N ILE A 307 38.91 -20.52 -34.07
CA ILE A 307 39.21 -19.39 -33.18
C ILE A 307 39.07 -19.84 -31.73
N PRO A 308 39.72 -19.16 -30.77
CA PRO A 308 39.60 -19.49 -29.36
C PRO A 308 38.14 -19.37 -28.85
N PRO A 309 37.73 -20.16 -27.84
CA PRO A 309 36.38 -20.11 -27.27
C PRO A 309 35.95 -18.72 -26.84
N GLU A 310 36.87 -17.90 -26.32
CA GLU A 310 36.61 -16.51 -25.91
C GLU A 310 36.24 -15.59 -27.09
N GLU A 311 36.82 -15.82 -28.25
CA GLU A 311 36.45 -15.09 -29.48
C GLU A 311 35.11 -15.59 -30.03
N MET A 312 34.83 -16.91 -29.92
CA MET A 312 33.52 -17.48 -30.28
C MET A 312 32.41 -16.88 -29.43
N GLU A 313 32.63 -16.75 -28.09
CA GLU A 313 31.69 -16.11 -27.17
C GLU A 313 31.41 -14.66 -27.57
N LYS A 314 32.45 -13.85 -27.79
CA LYS A 314 32.32 -12.46 -28.24
C LYS A 314 31.48 -12.32 -29.50
N LEU A 315 31.78 -13.17 -30.51
CA LEU A 315 31.04 -13.17 -31.76
C LEU A 315 29.59 -13.60 -31.59
N MET A 316 29.31 -14.58 -30.72
CA MET A 316 27.94 -14.98 -30.38
C MET A 316 27.20 -13.87 -29.70
N LEU A 317 27.76 -13.23 -28.67
CA LEU A 317 27.13 -12.15 -27.92
C LEU A 317 26.79 -10.94 -28.81
N VAL A 318 27.70 -10.57 -29.73
CA VAL A 318 27.46 -9.43 -30.66
C VAL A 318 26.36 -9.75 -31.68
N ASN A 319 26.25 -11.01 -32.13
CA ASN A 319 25.30 -11.42 -33.17
C ASN A 319 23.98 -11.99 -32.64
N LEU A 320 23.80 -12.10 -31.30
CA LEU A 320 22.53 -12.51 -30.73
C LEU A 320 21.55 -11.31 -30.74
N PRO A 321 20.51 -11.37 -31.58
CA PRO A 321 19.49 -10.32 -31.56
C PRO A 321 18.70 -10.40 -30.25
N VAL A 322 18.44 -9.24 -29.63
CA VAL A 322 17.47 -9.08 -28.57
C VAL A 322 16.41 -8.13 -29.07
N GLY A 323 15.20 -8.65 -29.24
CA GLY A 323 14.06 -7.92 -29.76
C GLY A 323 13.15 -7.38 -28.66
N GLU A 324 12.12 -6.65 -29.05
CA GLU A 324 11.09 -6.14 -28.12
C GLU A 324 10.34 -7.29 -27.41
N ASP A 325 10.14 -8.41 -28.10
CA ASP A 325 9.49 -9.60 -27.52
C ASP A 325 10.32 -10.19 -26.38
N ASP A 326 11.65 -10.23 -26.50
CA ASP A 326 12.53 -10.74 -25.45
C ASP A 326 12.47 -9.84 -24.20
N LEU A 327 12.46 -8.52 -24.41
CA LEU A 327 12.30 -7.55 -23.33
C LEU A 327 10.93 -7.65 -22.67
N ARG A 328 9.88 -7.85 -23.45
CA ARG A 328 8.53 -8.06 -22.94
C ARG A 328 8.43 -9.35 -22.12
N GLN A 329 9.04 -10.43 -22.60
CA GLN A 329 9.12 -11.70 -21.85
C GLN A 329 9.89 -11.54 -20.54
N LEU A 330 10.99 -10.79 -20.53
CA LEU A 330 11.72 -10.47 -19.31
C LEU A 330 10.87 -9.67 -18.32
N ALA A 331 10.15 -8.67 -18.79
CA ALA A 331 9.25 -7.87 -17.97
C ALA A 331 8.14 -8.73 -17.33
N LEU A 332 7.52 -9.61 -18.12
CA LEU A 332 6.53 -10.58 -17.63
C LEU A 332 7.14 -11.56 -16.61
N ALA A 333 8.35 -12.06 -16.87
CA ALA A 333 9.03 -12.95 -15.94
C ALA A 333 9.34 -12.28 -14.60
N ARG A 334 9.73 -10.99 -14.59
CA ARG A 334 9.92 -10.19 -13.37
C ARG A 334 8.62 -10.05 -12.57
N ALA A 335 7.53 -9.71 -13.26
CA ALA A 335 6.23 -9.58 -12.62
C ALA A 335 5.73 -10.92 -12.05
N SER A 336 5.94 -12.02 -12.79
CA SER A 336 5.60 -13.38 -12.35
C SER A 336 6.41 -13.80 -11.13
N ALA A 337 7.72 -13.56 -11.11
CA ALA A 337 8.59 -13.88 -9.98
C ALA A 337 8.13 -13.15 -8.69
N VAL A 338 7.75 -11.88 -8.80
CA VAL A 338 7.17 -11.13 -7.67
C VAL A 338 5.86 -11.75 -7.22
N LYS A 339 4.94 -12.05 -8.15
CA LYS A 339 3.65 -12.65 -7.81
C LYS A 339 3.82 -14.00 -7.13
N GLU A 340 4.64 -14.88 -7.68
CA GLU A 340 4.92 -16.20 -7.12
C GLU A 340 5.49 -16.08 -5.70
N TYR A 341 6.42 -15.17 -5.48
CA TYR A 341 6.97 -14.91 -4.15
C TYR A 341 5.90 -14.45 -3.16
N LEU A 342 5.07 -13.47 -3.54
CA LEU A 342 4.02 -12.95 -2.67
C LEU A 342 2.95 -14.00 -2.34
N LEU A 343 2.60 -14.88 -3.29
CA LEU A 343 1.65 -15.95 -3.07
C LEU A 343 2.23 -17.08 -2.20
N GLY A 344 3.50 -17.43 -2.40
CA GLY A 344 4.19 -18.49 -1.68
C GLY A 344 4.68 -18.04 -0.31
N ALA A 345 5.80 -17.32 -0.27
CA ALA A 345 6.44 -16.92 0.99
C ALA A 345 5.71 -15.79 1.70
N GLY A 346 5.07 -14.88 0.96
CA GLY A 346 4.38 -13.71 1.53
C GLY A 346 2.98 -13.97 2.04
N LYS A 347 2.39 -15.12 1.75
CA LYS A 347 1.04 -15.52 2.18
C LYS A 347 -0.06 -14.51 1.81
N VAL A 348 0.08 -13.86 0.65
CA VAL A 348 -0.96 -12.97 0.09
C VAL A 348 -1.93 -13.82 -0.73
N ALA A 349 -3.24 -13.57 -0.59
CA ALA A 349 -4.27 -14.31 -1.32
C ALA A 349 -4.18 -14.07 -2.85
N PRO A 350 -4.38 -15.10 -3.69
CA PRO A 350 -4.21 -15.03 -5.14
C PRO A 350 -5.12 -14.00 -5.84
N ASP A 351 -6.30 -13.76 -5.30
CA ASP A 351 -7.31 -12.82 -5.81
C ASP A 351 -6.97 -11.35 -5.51
N ARG A 352 -5.82 -11.12 -4.90
CA ARG A 352 -5.34 -9.79 -4.52
C ARG A 352 -4.09 -9.33 -5.28
N VAL A 353 -3.43 -10.22 -6.04
CA VAL A 353 -2.20 -9.89 -6.79
C VAL A 353 -2.42 -10.13 -8.27
N PHE A 354 -2.41 -9.06 -9.04
CA PHE A 354 -2.69 -9.07 -10.47
C PHE A 354 -1.44 -8.70 -11.26
N LEU A 355 -1.20 -9.42 -12.35
CA LEU A 355 -0.19 -9.04 -13.32
C LEU A 355 -0.79 -8.04 -14.30
N VAL A 356 -0.07 -6.97 -14.56
CA VAL A 356 -0.40 -5.99 -15.60
C VAL A 356 0.49 -6.27 -16.81
N ASP A 357 -0.11 -6.26 -17.99
CA ASP A 357 0.66 -6.38 -19.23
C ASP A 357 1.63 -5.19 -19.33
N PRO A 358 2.94 -5.44 -19.50
CA PRO A 358 3.95 -4.39 -19.57
C PRO A 358 3.84 -3.47 -20.80
N GLY A 359 2.81 -3.63 -21.65
CA GLY A 359 2.65 -2.81 -22.83
C GLY A 359 3.83 -2.90 -23.81
N PRO A 360 3.80 -2.18 -24.93
CA PRO A 360 4.98 -2.02 -25.78
C PRO A 360 6.09 -1.33 -24.99
N ALA A 361 7.33 -1.78 -25.13
CA ALA A 361 8.50 -1.18 -24.48
C ALA A 361 8.61 0.30 -24.92
N GLY A 362 7.82 1.14 -24.27
CA GLY A 362 7.79 2.58 -24.52
C GLY A 362 9.04 3.26 -23.99
N ALA A 363 9.42 4.38 -24.58
CA ALA A 363 10.51 5.20 -24.08
C ALA A 363 10.26 5.53 -22.59
N PRO A 364 11.26 5.30 -21.72
CA PRO A 364 11.12 5.56 -20.28
C PRO A 364 10.77 7.02 -20.04
N LYS A 365 9.89 7.27 -19.09
CA LYS A 365 9.70 8.63 -18.60
C LYS A 365 11.01 9.12 -17.99
N PRO A 366 11.39 10.39 -18.17
CA PRO A 366 12.62 10.92 -17.60
C PRO A 366 12.72 10.60 -16.11
N GLY A 367 13.81 9.91 -15.70
CA GLY A 367 14.06 9.50 -14.31
C GLY A 367 13.43 8.16 -13.88
N GLU A 368 12.74 7.45 -14.75
CA GLU A 368 12.16 6.13 -14.43
C GLU A 368 13.20 5.02 -14.65
N ALA A 369 13.52 4.27 -13.59
CA ALA A 369 14.34 3.06 -13.72
C ALA A 369 13.46 1.92 -14.26
N LEU A 370 13.92 1.23 -15.29
CA LEU A 370 13.16 0.19 -15.99
C LEU A 370 13.56 -1.24 -15.63
N THR A 371 14.70 -1.44 -14.94
CA THR A 371 15.13 -2.78 -14.49
C THR A 371 14.42 -3.19 -13.19
N ARG A 372 13.07 -3.17 -13.19
CA ARG A 372 12.27 -3.37 -11.97
C ARG A 372 10.90 -3.98 -12.24
N ALA A 373 10.26 -4.41 -11.16
CA ALA A 373 8.81 -4.56 -11.10
C ALA A 373 8.22 -3.43 -10.25
N ALA A 374 7.32 -2.66 -10.82
CA ALA A 374 6.61 -1.56 -10.18
C ALA A 374 5.23 -2.03 -9.67
N PHE A 375 4.76 -1.40 -8.60
CA PHE A 375 3.53 -1.78 -7.94
C PHE A 375 2.52 -0.64 -7.94
N VAL A 376 1.25 -0.99 -8.09
CA VAL A 376 0.12 -0.07 -7.96
C VAL A 376 -0.90 -0.68 -7.00
N LEU A 377 -1.29 0.08 -5.98
CA LEU A 377 -2.36 -0.32 -5.05
C LEU A 377 -3.73 0.11 -5.57
N LYS A 378 -4.70 -0.78 -5.38
CA LYS A 378 -6.11 -0.56 -5.69
C LYS A 378 -7.03 -0.86 -4.52
#